data_0e5e11b6318785a4063e1ef69d037c92
#
_entry.id   0e5e11b6318785a4063e1ef69d037c92
#
_cell.length_a   1.000
_cell.length_b   1.000
_cell.length_c   1.000
_cell.angle_alpha   90.00
_cell.angle_beta   90.00
_cell.angle_gamma   90.00
#
_symmetry.space_group_name_H-M   'P 1'
#
loop_
_entity.id
_entity.type
_entity.pdbx_description
1 polymer ?
#
loop_
_entity_poly.entity_id
_entity_poly.type
_entity_poly.pdbx_seq_one_letter_code
_entity_poly.pdbx_strand_id
1 'polypeptide(L)'
;MNDTEKRKKKMKVLLVNGSPHKDGCTYTALCEVSEALNEQGIDTDIFWIGKKPLSGCIACKSCMKNNKYVFHDSVNEFLEIAGDYEGFVFGTPVHWGGASGGITSFLDRVFYADLNGGGNRFLLKPAAAVMSARRAGTTATWDQMNKYFGLMQMPIITSRYWNMVHGANPEQIKQDLEGMQVMRVLGNNMAFFLHCKNVALKMGISMPKQEPMVFTNFIR
;
A
#
# COMPACT_ATOMS: atom_id res chain seq x y z
N MET A 1 -17.54 -37.88 13.94
CA MET A 1 -16.44 -36.94 14.27
C MET A 1 -15.59 -36.84 13.03
N ASN A 2 -15.83 -35.81 12.22
CA ASN A 2 -14.97 -35.46 11.08
C ASN A 2 -14.48 -34.05 11.30
N ASP A 3 -13.30 -33.99 11.90
CA ASP A 3 -12.51 -32.74 12.07
C ASP A 3 -11.86 -32.39 10.73
N THR A 4 -12.56 -31.69 9.89
CA THR A 4 -11.95 -30.83 8.90
C THR A 4 -11.86 -29.43 9.54
N GLU A 5 -10.86 -29.21 10.39
CA GLU A 5 -10.41 -27.86 10.72
C GLU A 5 -10.15 -27.12 9.42
N LYS A 6 -11.13 -26.30 9.00
CA LYS A 6 -10.88 -25.26 8.00
C LYS A 6 -9.75 -24.40 8.56
N ARG A 7 -8.53 -24.60 8.08
CA ARG A 7 -7.40 -23.71 8.34
C ARG A 7 -7.91 -22.27 8.15
N LYS A 8 -8.08 -21.53 9.25
CA LYS A 8 -8.45 -20.10 9.20
C LYS A 8 -7.42 -19.43 8.31
N LYS A 9 -7.85 -18.90 7.15
CA LYS A 9 -6.96 -18.12 6.26
C LYS A 9 -6.41 -16.98 7.10
N LYS A 10 -5.10 -16.98 7.32
CA LYS A 10 -4.41 -15.97 8.12
C LYS A 10 -4.43 -14.66 7.34
N MET A 11 -4.72 -13.55 8.02
CA MET A 11 -4.73 -12.23 7.37
C MET A 11 -3.30 -11.84 6.97
N LYS A 12 -3.16 -11.21 5.79
CA LYS A 12 -1.88 -10.80 5.24
C LYS A 12 -1.89 -9.34 4.81
N VAL A 13 -0.78 -8.65 5.03
CA VAL A 13 -0.52 -7.29 4.54
C VAL A 13 0.66 -7.32 3.56
N LEU A 14 0.49 -6.69 2.41
CA LEU A 14 1.56 -6.52 1.43
C LEU A 14 2.23 -5.16 1.60
N LEU A 15 3.53 -5.18 1.91
CA LEU A 15 4.33 -3.99 1.99
C LEU A 15 5.04 -3.78 0.65
N VAL A 16 4.92 -2.60 0.06
CA VAL A 16 5.49 -2.29 -1.26
C VAL A 16 6.71 -1.38 -1.09
N ASN A 17 7.87 -1.87 -1.45
CA ASN A 17 9.09 -1.08 -1.47
C ASN A 17 9.25 -0.37 -2.82
N GLY A 18 8.92 0.93 -2.85
CA GLY A 18 9.04 1.83 -4.00
C GLY A 18 10.41 2.47 -4.17
N SER A 19 11.41 2.05 -3.38
CA SER A 19 12.78 2.53 -3.51
C SER A 19 13.53 1.78 -4.63
N PRO A 20 14.43 2.45 -5.39
CA PRO A 20 15.35 1.78 -6.27
C PRO A 20 16.39 0.91 -5.52
N HIS A 21 16.57 1.15 -4.23
CA HIS A 21 17.41 0.34 -3.35
C HIS A 21 16.59 -0.73 -2.64
N LYS A 22 16.88 -2.01 -2.93
CA LYS A 22 16.11 -3.13 -2.38
C LYS A 22 16.15 -3.15 -0.85
N ASP A 23 17.33 -2.96 -0.26
CA ASP A 23 17.59 -3.06 1.17
C ASP A 23 17.99 -1.69 1.77
N GLY A 24 17.40 -0.59 1.28
CA GLY A 24 17.70 0.78 1.69
C GLY A 24 16.82 1.30 2.83
N CYS A 25 16.83 2.64 3.02
CA CYS A 25 16.09 3.33 4.08
C CYS A 25 14.59 3.00 4.10
N THR A 26 13.95 2.99 2.92
CA THR A 26 12.51 2.65 2.80
C THR A 26 12.25 1.22 3.25
N TYR A 27 13.09 0.27 2.82
CA TYR A 27 12.99 -1.13 3.23
C TYR A 27 13.12 -1.28 4.75
N THR A 28 14.10 -0.61 5.37
CA THR A 28 14.29 -0.63 6.83
C THR A 28 13.04 -0.17 7.58
N ALA A 29 12.41 0.91 7.12
CA ALA A 29 11.15 1.39 7.70
C ALA A 29 10.00 0.40 7.52
N LEU A 30 9.90 -0.23 6.33
CA LEU A 30 8.88 -1.24 6.09
C LEU A 30 9.08 -2.51 6.92
N CYS A 31 10.32 -2.92 7.20
CA CYS A 31 10.61 -4.04 8.10
C CYS A 31 10.07 -3.78 9.51
N GLU A 32 10.24 -2.58 10.04
CA GLU A 32 9.72 -2.22 11.36
C GLU A 32 8.18 -2.29 11.43
N VAL A 33 7.49 -1.83 10.36
CA VAL A 33 6.02 -2.00 10.24
C VAL A 33 5.65 -3.48 10.16
N SER A 34 6.42 -4.25 9.39
CA SER A 34 6.22 -5.70 9.21
C SER A 34 6.34 -6.45 10.53
N GLU A 35 7.38 -6.17 11.32
CA GLU A 35 7.60 -6.77 12.63
C GLU A 35 6.41 -6.50 13.56
N ALA A 36 5.96 -5.24 13.65
CA ALA A 36 4.81 -4.87 14.47
C ALA A 36 3.50 -5.57 14.03
N LEU A 37 3.28 -5.74 12.71
CA LEU A 37 2.14 -6.50 12.19
C LEU A 37 2.25 -7.99 12.55
N ASN A 38 3.43 -8.59 12.40
CA ASN A 38 3.67 -10.00 12.70
C ASN A 38 3.47 -10.31 14.19
N GLU A 39 3.91 -9.41 15.08
CA GLU A 39 3.66 -9.51 16.52
C GLU A 39 2.16 -9.53 16.87
N GLN A 40 1.33 -8.89 16.06
CA GLN A 40 -0.13 -8.90 16.17
C GLN A 40 -0.81 -10.07 15.41
N GLY A 41 -0.03 -11.02 14.90
CA GLY A 41 -0.54 -12.20 14.21
C GLY A 41 -1.01 -11.96 12.77
N ILE A 42 -0.60 -10.86 12.16
CA ILE A 42 -0.83 -10.55 10.74
C ILE A 42 0.43 -10.91 9.95
N ASP A 43 0.33 -11.81 8.99
CA ASP A 43 1.45 -12.15 8.13
C ASP A 43 1.78 -11.02 7.15
N THR A 44 3.03 -10.91 6.76
CA THR A 44 3.49 -9.85 5.87
C THR A 44 4.40 -10.39 4.78
N ASP A 45 4.30 -9.81 3.59
CA ASP A 45 5.23 -9.99 2.51
C ASP A 45 5.71 -8.61 2.02
N ILE A 46 6.96 -8.51 1.53
CA ILE A 46 7.49 -7.27 0.96
C ILE A 46 7.68 -7.44 -0.54
N PHE A 47 6.94 -6.66 -1.32
CA PHE A 47 7.06 -6.57 -2.76
C PHE A 47 7.97 -5.40 -3.15
N TRP A 48 9.08 -5.69 -3.81
CA TRP A 48 9.97 -4.65 -4.34
C TRP A 48 9.65 -4.36 -5.80
N ILE A 49 9.33 -3.09 -6.14
CA ILE A 49 8.98 -2.71 -7.50
C ILE A 49 10.16 -2.78 -8.50
N GLY A 50 11.38 -3.01 -7.99
CA GLY A 50 12.59 -3.11 -8.79
C GLY A 50 13.28 -1.77 -9.03
N LYS A 51 14.41 -1.81 -9.75
CA LYS A 51 15.21 -0.65 -10.13
C LYS A 51 15.15 -0.33 -11.63
N LYS A 52 14.43 -1.15 -12.41
CA LYS A 52 14.25 -0.87 -13.84
C LYS A 52 13.34 0.32 -14.01
N PRO A 53 13.54 1.17 -15.03
CA PRO A 53 12.65 2.28 -15.31
C PRO A 53 11.21 1.78 -15.51
N LEU A 54 10.26 2.36 -14.79
CA LEU A 54 8.84 2.14 -14.97
C LEU A 54 8.26 3.33 -15.74
N SER A 55 7.67 3.05 -16.89
CA SER A 55 6.92 4.05 -17.64
C SER A 55 5.66 4.43 -16.88
N GLY A 56 5.25 5.69 -16.95
CA GLY A 56 3.93 6.12 -16.51
C GLY A 56 2.79 5.53 -17.34
N CYS A 57 1.55 5.84 -16.99
CA CYS A 57 0.39 5.42 -17.78
C CYS A 57 0.38 6.12 -19.14
N ILE A 58 0.28 5.35 -20.23
CA ILE A 58 0.21 5.84 -21.62
C ILE A 58 -1.23 6.06 -22.13
N ALA A 59 -2.21 5.99 -21.25
CA ALA A 59 -3.64 6.22 -21.55
C ALA A 59 -4.23 5.36 -22.68
N CYS A 60 -3.65 4.19 -22.96
CA CYS A 60 -4.09 3.30 -24.06
C CYS A 60 -5.41 2.57 -23.80
N LYS A 61 -5.96 2.65 -22.56
CA LYS A 61 -7.22 2.02 -22.13
C LYS A 61 -7.26 0.48 -22.26
N SER A 62 -6.15 -0.18 -22.53
CA SER A 62 -6.08 -1.64 -22.68
C SER A 62 -6.53 -2.38 -21.41
N CYS A 63 -6.20 -1.85 -20.23
CA CYS A 63 -6.58 -2.42 -18.94
C CYS A 63 -8.11 -2.50 -18.72
N MET A 64 -8.90 -1.65 -19.37
CA MET A 64 -10.37 -1.70 -19.30
C MET A 64 -10.96 -3.01 -19.85
N LYS A 65 -10.21 -3.72 -20.71
CA LYS A 65 -10.65 -4.98 -21.29
C LYS A 65 -10.15 -6.20 -20.53
N ASN A 66 -8.92 -6.14 -20.00
CA ASN A 66 -8.20 -7.30 -19.52
C ASN A 66 -7.87 -7.24 -18.01
N ASN A 67 -8.20 -6.13 -17.34
CA ASN A 67 -7.84 -5.87 -15.94
C ASN A 67 -6.32 -6.07 -15.66
N LYS A 68 -5.50 -5.86 -16.69
CA LYS A 68 -4.03 -5.95 -16.70
C LYS A 68 -3.46 -4.77 -17.47
N TYR A 69 -2.25 -4.37 -17.10
CA TYR A 69 -1.54 -3.34 -17.82
C TYR A 69 -0.89 -3.90 -19.11
N VAL A 70 -0.70 -3.05 -20.12
CA VAL A 70 -0.17 -3.47 -21.42
C VAL A 70 1.31 -3.87 -21.38
N PHE A 71 2.09 -3.35 -20.42
CA PHE A 71 3.48 -3.70 -20.25
C PHE A 71 3.64 -4.89 -19.29
N HIS A 72 4.56 -5.79 -19.62
CA HIS A 72 4.91 -6.95 -18.78
C HIS A 72 6.05 -6.56 -17.82
N ASP A 73 5.68 -6.03 -16.66
CA ASP A 73 6.61 -5.59 -15.63
C ASP A 73 5.99 -5.78 -14.23
N SER A 74 6.66 -5.28 -13.20
CA SER A 74 6.26 -5.42 -11.80
C SER A 74 4.84 -4.93 -11.48
N VAL A 75 4.22 -4.10 -12.34
CA VAL A 75 2.82 -3.69 -12.17
C VAL A 75 1.88 -4.88 -12.33
N ASN A 76 2.04 -5.68 -13.38
CA ASN A 76 1.21 -6.86 -13.58
C ASN A 76 1.50 -7.96 -12.54
N GLU A 77 2.77 -8.16 -12.20
CA GLU A 77 3.17 -9.10 -11.14
C GLU A 77 2.47 -8.75 -9.80
N PHE A 78 2.43 -7.47 -9.45
CA PHE A 78 1.74 -7.00 -8.26
C PHE A 78 0.21 -7.19 -8.35
N LEU A 79 -0.41 -6.85 -9.49
CA LEU A 79 -1.86 -7.00 -9.68
C LEU A 79 -2.31 -8.47 -9.58
N GLU A 80 -1.46 -9.42 -9.96
CA GLU A 80 -1.76 -10.85 -9.85
C GLU A 80 -1.87 -11.32 -8.40
N ILE A 81 -1.04 -10.77 -7.51
CA ILE A 81 -1.01 -11.19 -6.10
C ILE A 81 -1.83 -10.29 -5.16
N ALA A 82 -2.10 -9.03 -5.55
CA ALA A 82 -2.74 -8.03 -4.66
C ALA A 82 -4.09 -8.48 -4.10
N GLY A 83 -4.82 -9.33 -4.82
CA GLY A 83 -6.10 -9.89 -4.37
C GLY A 83 -6.01 -10.72 -3.09
N ASP A 84 -4.86 -11.32 -2.81
CA ASP A 84 -4.65 -12.25 -1.69
C ASP A 84 -4.35 -11.56 -0.36
N TYR A 85 -4.20 -10.23 -0.36
CA TYR A 85 -3.88 -9.45 0.82
C TYR A 85 -5.07 -8.63 1.32
N GLU A 86 -5.13 -8.45 2.64
CA GLU A 86 -6.20 -7.73 3.34
C GLU A 86 -5.88 -6.25 3.59
N GLY A 87 -4.61 -5.85 3.41
CA GLY A 87 -4.14 -4.47 3.59
C GLY A 87 -2.82 -4.22 2.87
N PHE A 88 -2.43 -2.94 2.76
CA PHE A 88 -1.25 -2.53 2.01
C PHE A 88 -0.48 -1.42 2.73
N VAL A 89 0.87 -1.48 2.66
CA VAL A 89 1.74 -0.39 3.10
C VAL A 89 2.67 -0.02 1.94
N PHE A 90 2.57 1.20 1.43
CA PHE A 90 3.39 1.66 0.31
C PHE A 90 4.52 2.56 0.81
N GLY A 91 5.75 2.07 0.70
CA GLY A 91 6.95 2.79 1.07
C GLY A 91 7.59 3.50 -0.12
N THR A 92 8.07 4.74 0.09
CA THR A 92 8.78 5.52 -0.93
C THR A 92 9.88 6.36 -0.34
N PRO A 93 11.03 6.51 -1.03
CA PRO A 93 11.95 7.58 -0.70
C PRO A 93 11.38 8.92 -1.19
N VAL A 94 11.80 10.00 -0.52
CA VAL A 94 11.50 11.36 -0.98
C VAL A 94 12.55 11.81 -1.98
N HIS A 95 12.12 12.11 -3.20
CA HIS A 95 12.95 12.69 -4.24
C HIS A 95 12.38 14.05 -4.64
N TRP A 96 13.21 15.11 -4.62
CA TRP A 96 12.79 16.47 -5.01
C TRP A 96 11.53 16.96 -4.28
N GLY A 97 11.40 16.61 -2.98
CA GLY A 97 10.29 17.05 -2.14
C GLY A 97 8.96 16.32 -2.37
N GLY A 98 8.94 15.23 -3.13
CA GLY A 98 7.76 14.40 -3.41
C GLY A 98 8.09 12.91 -3.45
N ALA A 99 7.10 12.08 -3.73
CA ALA A 99 7.30 10.65 -3.91
C ALA A 99 8.20 10.35 -5.12
N SER A 100 8.98 9.28 -5.05
CA SER A 100 9.85 8.92 -6.18
C SER A 100 9.04 8.64 -7.45
N GLY A 101 9.57 9.01 -8.63
CA GLY A 101 8.92 8.77 -9.91
C GLY A 101 8.59 7.29 -10.17
N GLY A 102 9.39 6.37 -9.62
CA GLY A 102 9.13 4.94 -9.73
C GLY A 102 7.83 4.53 -9.06
N ILE A 103 7.59 4.97 -7.80
CA ILE A 103 6.37 4.62 -7.08
C ILE A 103 5.14 5.32 -7.67
N THR A 104 5.24 6.56 -8.12
CA THR A 104 4.10 7.25 -8.74
C THR A 104 3.70 6.60 -10.05
N SER A 105 4.67 6.29 -10.92
CA SER A 105 4.39 5.52 -12.16
C SER A 105 3.79 4.15 -11.88
N PHE A 106 4.23 3.49 -10.82
CA PHE A 106 3.69 2.20 -10.39
C PHE A 106 2.23 2.33 -9.93
N LEU A 107 1.93 3.28 -9.02
CA LEU A 107 0.59 3.48 -8.46
C LEU A 107 -0.40 3.98 -9.51
N ASP A 108 -0.01 4.91 -10.39
CA ASP A 108 -0.84 5.37 -11.51
C ASP A 108 -1.34 4.19 -12.33
N ARG A 109 -0.47 3.23 -12.60
CA ARG A 109 -0.79 2.09 -13.44
C ARG A 109 -1.56 1.00 -12.71
N VAL A 110 -1.18 0.70 -11.47
CA VAL A 110 -1.84 -0.31 -10.62
C VAL A 110 -3.30 0.08 -10.38
N PHE A 111 -3.51 1.28 -9.85
CA PHE A 111 -4.85 1.71 -9.46
C PHE A 111 -5.73 2.03 -10.67
N TYR A 112 -5.14 2.62 -11.73
CA TYR A 112 -5.90 2.82 -12.95
C TYR A 112 -6.37 1.50 -13.58
N ALA A 113 -5.51 0.48 -13.60
CA ALA A 113 -5.87 -0.82 -14.14
C ALA A 113 -6.95 -1.53 -13.31
N ASP A 114 -6.87 -1.45 -11.98
CA ASP A 114 -7.87 -2.05 -11.11
C ASP A 114 -9.23 -1.33 -11.21
N LEU A 115 -9.23 0.00 -11.09
CA LEU A 115 -10.46 0.81 -11.12
C LEU A 115 -11.19 0.69 -12.45
N ASN A 116 -10.48 0.81 -13.57
CA ASN A 116 -11.08 0.84 -14.91
C ASN A 116 -11.26 -0.56 -15.52
N GLY A 117 -10.55 -1.55 -15.02
CA GLY A 117 -10.69 -2.95 -15.44
C GLY A 117 -11.82 -3.70 -14.72
N GLY A 118 -12.59 -3.02 -13.85
CA GLY A 118 -13.64 -3.66 -13.05
C GLY A 118 -13.10 -4.50 -11.88
N GLY A 119 -11.86 -4.25 -11.45
CA GLY A 119 -11.26 -4.88 -10.28
C GLY A 119 -11.78 -4.25 -8.97
N ASN A 120 -11.59 -4.98 -7.89
CA ASN A 120 -11.90 -4.53 -6.54
C ASN A 120 -10.84 -4.98 -5.54
N ARG A 121 -9.59 -5.16 -6.02
CA ARG A 121 -8.48 -5.71 -5.22
C ARG A 121 -8.17 -4.85 -4.00
N PHE A 122 -8.48 -3.54 -4.07
CA PHE A 122 -8.13 -2.55 -3.06
C PHE A 122 -9.32 -2.02 -2.27
N LEU A 123 -10.53 -2.23 -2.76
CA LEU A 123 -11.76 -1.68 -2.17
C LEU A 123 -11.89 -2.03 -0.69
N LEU A 124 -11.98 -0.99 0.15
CA LEU A 124 -12.11 -1.09 1.61
C LEU A 124 -11.04 -1.94 2.30
N LYS A 125 -9.90 -2.14 1.65
CA LYS A 125 -8.70 -2.67 2.30
C LYS A 125 -7.87 -1.50 2.85
N PRO A 126 -7.41 -1.56 4.11
CA PRO A 126 -6.63 -0.47 4.69
C PRO A 126 -5.31 -0.27 3.95
N ALA A 127 -4.91 0.99 3.83
CA ALA A 127 -3.63 1.36 3.25
C ALA A 127 -2.89 2.38 4.11
N ALA A 128 -1.57 2.40 4.01
CA ALA A 128 -0.72 3.42 4.58
C ALA A 128 0.44 3.76 3.65
N ALA A 129 0.88 5.03 3.70
CA ALA A 129 2.13 5.47 3.09
C ALA A 129 3.23 5.56 4.14
N VAL A 130 4.44 5.14 3.79
CA VAL A 130 5.67 5.28 4.60
C VAL A 130 6.72 6.03 3.77
N MET A 131 7.27 7.09 4.31
CA MET A 131 8.26 7.94 3.64
C MET A 131 9.61 7.84 4.32
N SER A 132 10.66 7.67 3.54
CA SER A 132 12.04 7.80 4.01
C SER A 132 12.70 9.02 3.36
N ALA A 133 13.32 9.88 4.15
CA ALA A 133 14.03 11.05 3.67
C ALA A 133 15.27 11.32 4.48
N ARG A 134 16.27 11.96 3.85
CA ARG A 134 17.40 12.50 4.61
C ARG A 134 16.97 13.71 5.45
N ARG A 135 16.03 14.55 4.95
CA ARG A 135 15.65 15.80 5.63
C ARG A 135 14.19 16.21 5.37
N ALA A 136 13.87 16.83 4.24
CA ALA A 136 12.60 17.50 3.98
C ALA A 136 11.76 16.79 2.90
N GLY A 137 10.47 17.18 2.78
CA GLY A 137 9.56 16.74 1.72
C GLY A 137 8.67 15.56 2.09
N THR A 138 8.78 15.04 3.30
CA THR A 138 7.99 13.87 3.76
C THR A 138 6.50 14.17 3.84
N THR A 139 6.07 15.33 4.34
CA THR A 139 4.65 15.71 4.45
C THR A 139 4.01 15.87 3.07
N ALA A 140 4.67 16.57 2.13
CA ALA A 140 4.19 16.70 0.75
C ALA A 140 4.09 15.34 0.05
N THR A 141 5.03 14.45 0.32
CA THR A 141 4.99 13.05 -0.17
C THR A 141 3.83 12.28 0.43
N TRP A 142 3.57 12.44 1.73
CA TRP A 142 2.45 11.80 2.42
C TRP A 142 1.11 12.23 1.85
N ASP A 143 0.91 13.54 1.61
CA ASP A 143 -0.28 14.08 0.96
C ASP A 143 -0.47 13.51 -0.45
N GLN A 144 0.62 13.42 -1.23
CA GLN A 144 0.59 12.86 -2.57
C GLN A 144 0.17 11.39 -2.58
N MET A 145 0.74 10.58 -1.70
CA MET A 145 0.44 9.14 -1.62
C MET A 145 -0.99 8.86 -1.17
N ASN A 146 -1.50 9.60 -0.18
CA ASN A 146 -2.84 9.38 0.36
C ASN A 146 -3.97 9.69 -0.63
N LYS A 147 -3.74 10.54 -1.63
CA LYS A 147 -4.71 10.79 -2.71
C LYS A 147 -5.03 9.53 -3.50
N TYR A 148 -4.05 8.69 -3.74
CA TYR A 148 -4.26 7.38 -4.39
C TYR A 148 -5.22 6.50 -3.56
N PHE A 149 -4.97 6.41 -2.26
CA PHE A 149 -5.76 5.56 -1.37
C PHE A 149 -7.19 6.07 -1.22
N GLY A 150 -7.36 7.40 -1.10
CA GLY A 150 -8.68 8.02 -1.03
C GLY A 150 -9.53 7.72 -2.27
N LEU A 151 -8.96 7.84 -3.48
CA LEU A 151 -9.68 7.54 -4.71
C LEU A 151 -10.10 6.06 -4.81
N MET A 152 -9.27 5.16 -4.28
CA MET A 152 -9.53 3.72 -4.28
C MET A 152 -10.42 3.25 -3.12
N GLN A 153 -11.01 4.17 -2.35
CA GLN A 153 -11.83 3.89 -1.17
C GLN A 153 -11.11 3.02 -0.12
N MET A 154 -9.80 3.20 0.01
CA MET A 154 -9.00 2.49 1.00
C MET A 154 -8.97 3.29 2.31
N PRO A 155 -9.37 2.71 3.46
CA PRO A 155 -9.18 3.35 4.76
C PRO A 155 -7.71 3.66 5.00
N ILE A 156 -7.39 4.95 5.21
CA ILE A 156 -6.00 5.39 5.42
C ILE A 156 -5.65 5.18 6.89
N ILE A 157 -4.66 4.33 7.15
CA ILE A 157 -4.17 4.08 8.51
C ILE A 157 -3.05 5.06 8.81
N THR A 158 -3.19 5.70 9.95
CA THR A 158 -2.23 6.68 10.47
C THR A 158 -1.50 6.14 11.71
N SER A 159 -0.39 6.76 12.04
CA SER A 159 0.34 6.55 13.28
C SER A 159 0.11 7.72 14.24
N ARG A 160 0.94 7.83 15.26
CA ARG A 160 0.94 8.96 16.22
C ARG A 160 1.51 10.27 15.63
N TYR A 161 2.18 10.18 14.48
CA TYR A 161 2.74 11.27 13.71
C TYR A 161 2.64 10.92 12.21
N TRP A 162 3.04 11.80 11.30
CA TRP A 162 3.14 11.45 9.87
C TRP A 162 4.13 10.30 9.68
N ASN A 163 3.77 9.33 8.86
CA ASN A 163 4.47 8.05 8.73
C ASN A 163 5.82 8.20 8.02
N MET A 164 6.79 8.80 8.68
CA MET A 164 8.10 9.11 8.10
C MET A 164 9.26 8.65 8.98
N VAL A 165 10.39 8.41 8.35
CA VAL A 165 11.69 8.16 8.98
C VAL A 165 12.76 9.02 8.32
N HIS A 166 13.80 9.39 9.09
CA HIS A 166 14.87 10.26 8.63
C HIS A 166 16.23 9.56 8.74
N GLY A 167 16.99 9.59 7.65
CA GLY A 167 18.36 9.06 7.57
C GLY A 167 18.82 8.97 6.12
N ALA A 168 20.14 8.97 5.91
CA ALA A 168 20.77 8.83 4.61
C ALA A 168 21.09 7.37 4.24
N ASN A 169 21.08 6.47 5.22
CA ASN A 169 21.33 5.04 5.07
C ASN A 169 20.54 4.25 6.12
N PRO A 170 20.46 2.90 6.00
CA PRO A 170 19.71 2.05 6.95
C PRO A 170 20.14 2.20 8.41
N GLU A 171 21.42 2.38 8.67
CA GLU A 171 21.97 2.52 10.02
C GLU A 171 21.46 3.81 10.70
N GLN A 172 21.40 4.91 9.94
CA GLN A 172 20.83 6.17 10.44
C GLN A 172 19.33 6.08 10.65
N ILE A 173 18.59 5.38 9.77
CA ILE A 173 17.17 5.14 9.97
C ILE A 173 16.90 4.43 11.31
N LYS A 174 17.70 3.42 11.66
CA LYS A 174 17.57 2.71 12.94
C LYS A 174 17.86 3.60 14.15
N GLN A 175 18.59 4.70 13.97
CA GLN A 175 18.88 5.70 15.01
C GLN A 175 17.78 6.77 15.11
N ASP A 176 16.89 6.88 14.14
CA ASP A 176 15.68 7.72 14.21
C ASP A 176 14.64 7.04 15.10
N LEU A 177 14.83 7.14 16.42
CA LEU A 177 14.00 6.44 17.41
C LEU A 177 12.54 6.86 17.35
N GLU A 178 12.25 8.13 17.01
CA GLU A 178 10.89 8.62 16.84
C GLU A 178 10.26 8.03 15.57
N GLY A 179 10.96 8.09 14.43
CA GLY A 179 10.49 7.51 13.18
C GLY A 179 10.25 6.00 13.29
N MET A 180 11.15 5.25 13.94
CA MET A 180 10.97 3.83 14.19
C MET A 180 9.76 3.56 15.10
N GLN A 181 9.53 4.37 16.14
CA GLN A 181 8.32 4.29 16.96
C GLN A 181 7.06 4.56 16.12
N VAL A 182 7.09 5.55 15.23
CA VAL A 182 5.98 5.85 14.31
C VAL A 182 5.67 4.63 13.43
N MET A 183 6.68 3.89 12.94
CA MET A 183 6.49 2.67 12.15
C MET A 183 5.83 1.56 12.96
N ARG A 184 6.27 1.31 14.19
CA ARG A 184 5.65 0.29 15.08
C ARG A 184 4.18 0.63 15.39
N VAL A 185 3.90 1.88 15.74
CA VAL A 185 2.53 2.32 16.02
C VAL A 185 1.65 2.19 14.78
N LEU A 186 2.18 2.50 13.58
CA LEU A 186 1.47 2.28 12.32
C LEU A 186 1.08 0.81 12.13
N GLY A 187 2.02 -0.11 12.32
CA GLY A 187 1.77 -1.56 12.23
C GLY A 187 0.68 -2.01 13.21
N ASN A 188 0.77 -1.58 14.47
CA ASN A 188 -0.23 -1.90 15.49
C ASN A 188 -1.62 -1.34 15.17
N ASN A 189 -1.71 -0.10 14.68
CA ASN A 189 -2.98 0.52 14.29
C ASN A 189 -3.61 -0.22 13.11
N MET A 190 -2.82 -0.60 12.12
CA MET A 190 -3.29 -1.37 10.97
C MET A 190 -3.78 -2.76 11.40
N ALA A 191 -3.05 -3.44 12.27
CA ALA A 191 -3.47 -4.73 12.82
C ALA A 191 -4.79 -4.63 13.57
N PHE A 192 -4.95 -3.62 14.43
CA PHE A 192 -6.20 -3.37 15.15
C PHE A 192 -7.37 -3.18 14.18
N PHE A 193 -7.21 -2.34 13.15
CA PHE A 193 -8.25 -2.13 12.13
C PHE A 193 -8.62 -3.43 11.42
N LEU A 194 -7.63 -4.22 11.02
CA LEU A 194 -7.86 -5.51 10.34
C LEU A 194 -8.58 -6.51 11.24
N HIS A 195 -8.23 -6.58 12.52
CA HIS A 195 -8.93 -7.42 13.49
C HIS A 195 -10.38 -6.99 13.67
N CYS A 196 -10.66 -5.68 13.84
CA CYS A 196 -12.02 -5.14 13.94
C CYS A 196 -12.85 -5.49 12.69
N LYS A 197 -12.33 -5.25 11.50
CA LYS A 197 -12.99 -5.57 10.23
C LYS A 197 -13.30 -7.09 10.13
N ASN A 198 -12.33 -7.93 10.47
CA ASN A 198 -12.51 -9.39 10.43
C ASN A 198 -13.57 -9.87 11.43
N VAL A 199 -13.60 -9.32 12.63
CA VAL A 199 -14.63 -9.63 13.64
C VAL A 199 -16.00 -9.17 13.15
N ALA A 200 -16.11 -7.96 12.63
CA ALA A 200 -17.36 -7.42 12.10
C ALA A 200 -17.95 -8.32 11.00
N LEU A 201 -17.12 -8.73 10.03
CA LEU A 201 -17.53 -9.64 8.96
C LEU A 201 -17.99 -11.00 9.50
N LYS A 202 -17.31 -11.56 10.51
CA LYS A 202 -17.70 -12.82 11.15
C LYS A 202 -19.01 -12.72 11.93
N MET A 203 -19.33 -11.54 12.45
CA MET A 203 -20.61 -11.25 13.12
C MET A 203 -21.76 -10.97 12.13
N GLY A 204 -21.51 -11.06 10.83
CA GLY A 204 -22.52 -10.86 9.79
C GLY A 204 -22.70 -9.42 9.31
N ILE A 205 -21.85 -8.48 9.74
CA ILE A 205 -21.84 -7.12 9.19
C ILE A 205 -21.29 -7.20 7.77
N SER A 206 -22.12 -6.86 6.80
CA SER A 206 -21.76 -6.91 5.38
C SER A 206 -20.91 -5.70 4.96
N MET A 207 -20.07 -5.90 3.96
CA MET A 207 -19.43 -4.78 3.26
C MET A 207 -20.49 -3.88 2.61
N PRO A 208 -20.31 -2.55 2.59
CA PRO A 208 -21.27 -1.64 1.98
C PRO A 208 -21.43 -1.95 0.48
N LYS A 209 -22.69 -1.94 0.04
CA LYS A 209 -23.02 -2.10 -1.38
C LYS A 209 -22.48 -0.90 -2.16
N GLN A 210 -21.75 -1.16 -3.22
CA GLN A 210 -21.28 -0.09 -4.10
C GLN A 210 -22.37 0.34 -5.07
N GLU A 211 -22.54 1.65 -5.21
CA GLU A 211 -23.41 2.22 -6.22
C GLU A 211 -22.72 2.23 -7.60
N PRO A 212 -23.48 2.16 -8.69
CA PRO A 212 -22.93 2.41 -10.02
C PRO A 212 -22.28 3.79 -10.09
N MET A 213 -21.10 3.86 -10.73
CA MET A 213 -20.38 5.12 -10.86
C MET A 213 -21.14 6.10 -11.76
N VAL A 214 -21.37 7.32 -11.27
CA VAL A 214 -21.98 8.41 -12.04
C VAL A 214 -20.87 9.39 -12.44
N PHE A 215 -20.76 9.64 -13.73
CA PHE A 215 -19.82 10.62 -14.28
C PHE A 215 -20.55 11.89 -14.68
N THR A 216 -20.08 13.02 -14.21
CA THR A 216 -20.53 14.33 -14.71
C THR A 216 -19.52 14.89 -15.70
N ASN A 217 -20.01 15.40 -16.82
CA ASN A 217 -19.22 16.12 -17.80
C ASN A 217 -19.63 17.59 -17.79
N PHE A 218 -18.71 18.48 -17.46
CA PHE A 218 -18.95 19.93 -17.43
C PHE A 218 -18.89 20.59 -18.81
N ILE A 219 -18.53 19.85 -19.85
CA ILE A 219 -18.58 20.31 -21.24
C ILE A 219 -20.01 20.08 -21.73
N ARG A 220 -20.71 21.18 -22.02
CA ARG A 220 -22.07 21.18 -22.59
C ARG A 220 -22.04 21.51 -24.05
#